data_7915f9bb1bec75657d1b1a69b9d12379
#
_entry.id   7915f9bb1bec75657d1b1a69b9d12379
#
_cell.length_a   1.000
_cell.length_b   1.000
_cell.length_c   1.000
_cell.angle_alpha   90.00
_cell.angle_beta   90.00
_cell.angle_gamma   90.00
#
_symmetry.space_group_name_H-M   'P 1'
#
loop_
_entity.id
_entity.type
_entity.pdbx_description
1 polymer ?
#
loop_
_entity_poly.entity_id
_entity_poly.type
_entity_poly.pdbx_seq_one_letter_code
_entity_poly.pdbx_strand_id
1 'polypeptide(L)'
;MRLKDKVAFISGAGGPMGFAIARRMAEEGAHIVITDISASRLQAAAAEIAAVLGSRGRILARRASVIVETEAANLCAEALQAFGRVDVLINVVGGIADKVFYRPFLEISEERWAGTFDVNLAGTRYLTRGLAPAMLAQRYGRIVNIASVDFAGEWGHADYSASKAAVVSLTKVLAMEFAPHVTVNCIAPGIINTRAADAMDPQKLAELRNRNLLKRLGEPIDIANAALFLGSDEASFITGEVMSVSGGIWPGL
;
A
#
# COMPACT_ATOMS: atom_id res chain seq x y z
N MET A 1 -18.85 -10.89 -6.08
CA MET A 1 -18.27 -9.55 -5.88
C MET A 1 -18.05 -9.33 -4.39
N ARG A 2 -16.80 -9.39 -3.98
CA ARG A 2 -16.36 -9.30 -2.56
C ARG A 2 -16.51 -7.91 -1.95
N LEU A 3 -16.49 -6.86 -2.80
CA LEU A 3 -16.51 -5.45 -2.38
C LEU A 3 -17.71 -4.70 -2.99
N LYS A 4 -18.80 -5.40 -3.27
CA LYS A 4 -20.00 -4.77 -3.85
C LYS A 4 -20.46 -3.58 -3.00
N ASP A 5 -20.59 -2.42 -3.64
CA ASP A 5 -21.05 -1.15 -3.05
C ASP A 5 -20.12 -0.59 -1.93
N LYS A 6 -18.93 -1.16 -1.73
CA LYS A 6 -17.90 -0.63 -0.82
C LYS A 6 -17.09 0.47 -1.51
N VAL A 7 -16.52 1.36 -0.71
CA VAL A 7 -15.61 2.41 -1.19
C VAL A 7 -14.18 2.06 -0.78
N ALA A 8 -13.31 1.83 -1.77
CA ALA A 8 -11.90 1.54 -1.57
C ALA A 8 -11.03 2.75 -1.94
N PHE A 9 -10.20 3.18 -1.01
CA PHE A 9 -9.23 4.25 -1.18
C PHE A 9 -7.82 3.66 -1.31
N ILE A 10 -7.13 3.93 -2.41
CA ILE A 10 -5.81 3.40 -2.71
C ILE A 10 -4.82 4.55 -2.98
N SER A 11 -3.77 4.65 -2.17
CA SER A 11 -2.68 5.59 -2.40
C SER A 11 -1.65 5.01 -3.39
N GLY A 12 -0.93 5.87 -4.12
CA GLY A 12 0.12 5.44 -5.05
C GLY A 12 -0.38 4.64 -6.26
N ALA A 13 -1.62 4.90 -6.69
CA ALA A 13 -2.27 4.13 -7.76
C ALA A 13 -1.72 4.39 -9.17
N GLY A 14 -0.83 5.36 -9.36
CA GLY A 14 -0.06 5.52 -10.58
C GLY A 14 1.14 4.57 -10.68
N GLY A 15 1.46 3.86 -9.61
CA GLY A 15 2.46 2.79 -9.59
C GLY A 15 1.83 1.42 -9.88
N PRO A 16 2.65 0.42 -10.33
CA PRO A 16 2.12 -0.88 -10.74
C PRO A 16 1.32 -1.61 -9.66
N MET A 17 1.79 -1.61 -8.41
CA MET A 17 1.07 -2.28 -7.30
C MET A 17 -0.25 -1.57 -6.97
N GLY A 18 -0.21 -0.23 -6.79
CA GLY A 18 -1.42 0.53 -6.45
C GLY A 18 -2.47 0.46 -7.56
N PHE A 19 -2.04 0.50 -8.82
CA PHE A 19 -2.92 0.31 -9.97
C PHE A 19 -3.57 -1.08 -9.98
N ALA A 20 -2.77 -2.14 -9.82
CA ALA A 20 -3.29 -3.52 -9.81
C ALA A 20 -4.28 -3.74 -8.66
N ILE A 21 -4.01 -3.19 -7.47
CA ILE A 21 -4.91 -3.25 -6.32
C ILE A 21 -6.23 -2.53 -6.64
N ALA A 22 -6.17 -1.28 -7.13
CA ALA A 22 -7.36 -0.50 -7.43
C ALA A 22 -8.23 -1.16 -8.52
N ARG A 23 -7.60 -1.67 -9.59
CA ARG A 23 -8.27 -2.40 -10.65
C ARG A 23 -8.93 -3.67 -10.10
N ARG A 24 -8.22 -4.48 -9.31
CA ARG A 24 -8.73 -5.72 -8.74
C ARG A 24 -9.92 -5.50 -7.81
N MET A 25 -9.90 -4.41 -7.02
CA MET A 25 -11.03 -4.02 -6.17
C MET A 25 -12.23 -3.51 -7.00
N ALA A 26 -11.99 -2.78 -8.09
CA ALA A 26 -13.03 -2.37 -9.03
C ALA A 26 -13.73 -3.55 -9.70
N GLU A 27 -12.97 -4.57 -10.12
CA GLU A 27 -13.50 -5.85 -10.66
C GLU A 27 -14.43 -6.55 -9.68
N GLU A 28 -14.20 -6.36 -8.37
CA GLU A 28 -15.02 -6.93 -7.28
C GLU A 28 -16.14 -6.01 -6.78
N GLY A 29 -16.41 -4.94 -7.53
CA GLY A 29 -17.59 -4.09 -7.33
C GLY A 29 -17.40 -2.92 -6.37
N ALA A 30 -16.16 -2.58 -6.00
CA ALA A 30 -15.90 -1.39 -5.20
C ALA A 30 -16.03 -0.10 -6.03
N HIS A 31 -16.50 0.97 -5.41
CA HIS A 31 -16.23 2.34 -5.84
C HIS A 31 -14.78 2.67 -5.47
N ILE A 32 -14.09 3.44 -6.29
CA ILE A 32 -12.65 3.62 -6.18
C ILE A 32 -12.26 5.07 -5.94
N VAL A 33 -11.42 5.31 -4.94
CA VAL A 33 -10.68 6.56 -4.74
C VAL A 33 -9.20 6.27 -4.96
N ILE A 34 -8.56 7.01 -5.85
CA ILE A 34 -7.13 6.86 -6.16
C ILE A 34 -6.39 8.18 -6.11
N THR A 35 -5.14 8.10 -5.67
CA THR A 35 -4.20 9.23 -5.69
C THR A 35 -2.80 8.81 -6.11
N ASP A 36 -2.08 9.73 -6.73
CA ASP A 36 -0.66 9.66 -7.05
C ASP A 36 -0.10 11.09 -7.19
N ILE A 37 1.21 11.27 -7.00
CA ILE A 37 1.88 12.56 -7.23
C ILE A 37 2.04 12.85 -8.73
N SER A 38 2.07 11.84 -9.58
CA SER A 38 2.20 11.97 -11.03
C SER A 38 0.83 12.08 -11.68
N ALA A 39 0.53 13.25 -12.24
CA ALA A 39 -0.72 13.51 -12.92
C ALA A 39 -0.95 12.56 -14.11
N SER A 40 0.09 12.32 -14.94
CA SER A 40 -0.02 11.48 -16.13
C SER A 40 -0.29 10.01 -15.79
N ARG A 41 0.43 9.46 -14.79
CA ARG A 41 0.21 8.07 -14.35
C ARG A 41 -1.16 7.89 -13.71
N LEU A 42 -1.58 8.86 -12.90
CA LEU A 42 -2.89 8.86 -12.27
C LEU A 42 -4.01 8.89 -13.30
N GLN A 43 -3.88 9.74 -14.32
CA GLN A 43 -4.86 9.85 -15.40
C GLN A 43 -4.99 8.53 -16.19
N ALA A 44 -3.86 7.91 -16.54
CA ALA A 44 -3.85 6.61 -17.21
C ALA A 44 -4.54 5.52 -16.36
N ALA A 45 -4.17 5.43 -15.08
CA ALA A 45 -4.80 4.50 -14.15
C ALA A 45 -6.31 4.74 -14.01
N ALA A 46 -6.73 6.00 -13.89
CA ALA A 46 -8.13 6.37 -13.76
C ALA A 46 -8.96 5.96 -14.98
N ALA A 47 -8.42 6.15 -16.18
CA ALA A 47 -9.10 5.77 -17.43
C ALA A 47 -9.33 4.25 -17.51
N GLU A 48 -8.31 3.45 -17.20
CA GLU A 48 -8.43 2.00 -17.21
C GLU A 48 -9.38 1.48 -16.12
N ILE A 49 -9.32 2.03 -14.91
CA ILE A 49 -10.22 1.64 -13.81
C ILE A 49 -11.66 2.04 -14.14
N ALA A 50 -11.89 3.23 -14.71
CA ALA A 50 -13.22 3.67 -15.14
C ALA A 50 -13.82 2.72 -16.20
N ALA A 51 -13.00 2.21 -17.13
CA ALA A 51 -13.44 1.22 -18.11
C ALA A 51 -13.89 -0.11 -17.44
N VAL A 52 -13.18 -0.55 -16.39
CA VAL A 52 -13.56 -1.74 -15.60
C VAL A 52 -14.86 -1.51 -14.85
N LEU A 53 -15.02 -0.34 -14.23
CA LEU A 53 -16.23 0.01 -13.47
C LEU A 53 -17.47 0.11 -14.37
N GLY A 54 -17.34 0.71 -15.56
CA GLY A 54 -18.48 1.00 -16.44
C GLY A 54 -19.56 1.80 -15.70
N SER A 55 -20.81 1.35 -15.81
CA SER A 55 -21.95 1.95 -15.08
C SER A 55 -22.14 1.41 -13.67
N ARG A 56 -21.36 0.41 -13.25
CA ARG A 56 -21.52 -0.30 -11.96
C ARG A 56 -20.86 0.39 -10.79
N GLY A 57 -19.95 1.32 -11.04
CA GLY A 57 -19.18 1.94 -9.99
C GLY A 57 -18.78 3.38 -10.30
N ARG A 58 -18.21 4.05 -9.31
CA ARG A 58 -17.75 5.44 -9.40
C ARG A 58 -16.26 5.49 -9.06
N ILE A 59 -15.54 6.43 -9.67
CA ILE A 59 -14.14 6.70 -9.40
C ILE A 59 -13.93 8.17 -9.04
N LEU A 60 -13.11 8.42 -8.01
CA LEU A 60 -12.53 9.72 -7.69
C LEU A 60 -11.01 9.62 -7.83
N ALA A 61 -10.43 10.30 -8.78
CA ALA A 61 -8.98 10.39 -8.98
C ALA A 61 -8.50 11.81 -8.63
N ARG A 62 -7.60 11.95 -7.68
CA ARG A 62 -7.05 13.25 -7.25
C ARG A 62 -5.53 13.18 -7.15
N ARG A 63 -4.85 14.11 -7.84
CA ARG A 63 -3.42 14.29 -7.67
C ARG A 63 -3.16 14.93 -6.31
N ALA A 64 -2.40 14.24 -5.46
CA ALA A 64 -1.99 14.72 -4.15
C ALA A 64 -0.72 14.02 -3.68
N SER A 65 0.07 14.72 -2.88
CA SER A 65 1.17 14.15 -2.13
C SER A 65 0.67 13.69 -0.76
N VAL A 66 0.57 12.39 -0.56
CA VAL A 66 0.09 11.84 0.73
C VAL A 66 1.08 12.04 1.89
N ILE A 67 2.33 12.43 1.60
CA ILE A 67 3.31 12.77 2.64
C ILE A 67 3.24 14.25 3.07
N VAL A 68 2.37 15.04 2.44
CA VAL A 68 2.05 16.42 2.85
C VAL A 68 0.71 16.37 3.61
N GLU A 69 0.73 16.72 4.90
CA GLU A 69 -0.41 16.55 5.81
C GLU A 69 -1.68 17.25 5.28
N THR A 70 -1.55 18.49 4.82
CA THR A 70 -2.69 19.26 4.31
C THR A 70 -3.30 18.68 3.04
N GLU A 71 -2.46 18.17 2.11
CA GLU A 71 -2.94 17.54 0.89
C GLU A 71 -3.64 16.21 1.21
N ALA A 72 -3.07 15.40 2.11
CA ALA A 72 -3.68 14.16 2.57
C ALA A 72 -5.03 14.40 3.28
N ALA A 73 -5.11 15.41 4.14
CA ALA A 73 -6.35 15.78 4.84
C ALA A 73 -7.45 16.22 3.87
N ASN A 74 -7.12 17.09 2.91
CA ASN A 74 -8.05 17.55 1.89
C ASN A 74 -8.56 16.37 1.03
N LEU A 75 -7.67 15.47 0.65
CA LEU A 75 -8.03 14.29 -0.12
C LEU A 75 -8.99 13.36 0.64
N CYS A 76 -8.76 13.15 1.94
CA CYS A 76 -9.68 12.38 2.78
C CYS A 76 -11.06 13.04 2.87
N ALA A 77 -11.10 14.35 3.05
CA ALA A 77 -12.35 15.11 3.09
C ALA A 77 -13.12 15.03 1.77
N GLU A 78 -12.44 15.19 0.62
CA GLU A 78 -13.05 15.03 -0.70
C GLU A 78 -13.61 13.61 -0.93
N ALA A 79 -12.88 12.57 -0.49
CA ALA A 79 -13.37 11.20 -0.61
C ALA A 79 -14.64 10.96 0.21
N LEU A 80 -14.67 11.44 1.47
CA LEU A 80 -15.84 11.35 2.34
C LEU A 80 -17.00 12.18 1.80
N GLN A 81 -16.75 13.37 1.27
CA GLN A 81 -17.79 14.20 0.64
C GLN A 81 -18.39 13.52 -0.60
N ALA A 82 -17.56 12.91 -1.45
CA ALA A 82 -17.99 12.30 -2.70
C ALA A 82 -18.81 11.02 -2.50
N PHE A 83 -18.47 10.21 -1.50
CA PHE A 83 -19.05 8.88 -1.31
C PHE A 83 -19.83 8.70 -0.02
N GLY A 84 -19.71 9.61 0.94
CA GLY A 84 -20.35 9.50 2.26
C GLY A 84 -19.64 8.51 3.21
N ARG A 85 -18.73 7.71 2.68
CA ARG A 85 -18.01 6.65 3.42
C ARG A 85 -16.69 6.26 2.74
N VAL A 86 -15.81 5.66 3.49
CA VAL A 86 -14.68 4.86 2.99
C VAL A 86 -14.65 3.56 3.79
N ASP A 87 -14.65 2.42 3.11
CA ASP A 87 -14.69 1.09 3.72
C ASP A 87 -13.33 0.42 3.79
N VAL A 88 -12.51 0.65 2.77
CA VAL A 88 -11.19 0.04 2.62
C VAL A 88 -10.16 1.13 2.36
N LEU A 89 -9.08 1.14 3.13
CA LEU A 89 -7.91 2.00 2.90
C LEU A 89 -6.70 1.13 2.62
N ILE A 90 -6.05 1.34 1.47
CA ILE A 90 -4.80 0.68 1.12
C ILE A 90 -3.68 1.72 1.03
N ASN A 91 -2.75 1.68 1.97
CA ASN A 91 -1.59 2.54 2.04
C ASN A 91 -0.44 1.91 1.26
N VAL A 92 -0.28 2.29 -0.02
CA VAL A 92 0.72 1.69 -0.92
C VAL A 92 1.99 2.53 -1.04
N VAL A 93 1.89 3.86 -0.87
CA VAL A 93 3.03 4.77 -1.04
C VAL A 93 4.18 4.39 -0.12
N GLY A 94 5.35 4.24 -0.70
CA GLY A 94 6.58 3.92 0.00
C GLY A 94 7.74 3.73 -0.97
N GLY A 95 8.95 3.68 -0.44
CA GLY A 95 10.19 3.51 -1.21
C GLY A 95 11.40 3.99 -0.45
N ILE A 96 12.51 4.12 -1.14
CA ILE A 96 13.77 4.70 -0.66
C ILE A 96 13.90 6.11 -1.24
N ALA A 97 14.25 7.09 -0.43
CA ALA A 97 14.41 8.48 -0.84
C ALA A 97 15.76 8.75 -1.54
N ASP A 98 16.20 7.81 -2.37
CA ASP A 98 17.45 7.90 -3.14
C ASP A 98 17.32 7.04 -4.40
N LYS A 99 18.21 7.29 -5.38
CA LYS A 99 18.36 6.46 -6.59
C LYS A 99 19.23 5.23 -6.35
N VAL A 100 20.08 5.25 -5.32
CA VAL A 100 20.95 4.13 -4.93
C VAL A 100 20.22 3.27 -3.93
N PHE A 101 19.81 2.08 -4.32
CA PHE A 101 19.04 1.18 -3.47
C PHE A 101 19.84 0.72 -2.25
N TYR A 102 20.96 0.06 -2.46
CA TYR A 102 21.81 -0.52 -1.41
C TYR A 102 22.91 0.47 -1.01
N ARG A 103 22.99 0.79 0.28
CA ARG A 103 24.00 1.67 0.84
C ARG A 103 24.42 1.19 2.23
N PRO A 104 25.73 1.00 2.49
CA PRO A 104 26.22 0.67 3.83
C PRO A 104 25.74 1.69 4.87
N PHE A 105 25.44 1.24 6.08
CA PHE A 105 24.85 2.09 7.13
C PHE A 105 25.63 3.40 7.36
N LEU A 106 26.96 3.32 7.43
CA LEU A 106 27.83 4.49 7.67
C LEU A 106 27.86 5.48 6.52
N GLU A 107 27.31 5.13 5.36
CA GLU A 107 27.24 6.00 4.18
C GLU A 107 25.84 6.59 3.96
N ILE A 108 24.86 6.24 4.80
CA ILE A 108 23.50 6.79 4.74
C ILE A 108 23.53 8.20 5.34
N SER A 109 23.16 9.20 4.53
CA SER A 109 23.02 10.57 5.02
C SER A 109 21.74 10.75 5.85
N GLU A 110 21.73 11.72 6.75
CA GLU A 110 20.55 12.09 7.54
C GLU A 110 19.38 12.51 6.65
N GLU A 111 19.63 13.17 5.53
CA GLU A 111 18.59 13.55 4.56
C GLU A 111 17.92 12.32 3.94
N ARG A 112 18.73 11.34 3.50
CA ARG A 112 18.20 10.07 2.99
C ARG A 112 17.41 9.32 4.06
N TRP A 113 17.96 9.24 5.28
CA TRP A 113 17.30 8.60 6.41
C TRP A 113 15.92 9.21 6.67
N ALA A 114 15.85 10.52 6.90
CA ALA A 114 14.61 11.24 7.16
C ALA A 114 13.62 11.12 5.98
N GLY A 115 14.07 11.34 4.76
CA GLY A 115 13.25 11.23 3.56
C GLY A 115 12.68 9.81 3.35
N THR A 116 13.44 8.76 3.68
CA THR A 116 12.97 7.37 3.61
C THR A 116 11.88 7.09 4.65
N PHE A 117 12.04 7.62 5.87
CA PHE A 117 10.98 7.54 6.88
C PHE A 117 9.72 8.30 6.46
N ASP A 118 9.87 9.52 5.96
CA ASP A 118 8.73 10.32 5.51
C ASP A 118 7.93 9.64 4.41
N VAL A 119 8.60 9.13 3.36
CA VAL A 119 7.89 8.51 2.25
C VAL A 119 7.18 7.20 2.65
N ASN A 120 7.70 6.45 3.63
CA ASN A 120 7.11 5.18 4.04
C ASN A 120 6.04 5.32 5.14
N LEU A 121 6.13 6.33 6.01
CA LEU A 121 5.31 6.39 7.22
C LEU A 121 4.31 7.54 7.22
N ALA A 122 4.68 8.72 6.69
CA ALA A 122 3.84 9.91 6.77
C ALA A 122 2.50 9.69 6.07
N GLY A 123 2.49 9.17 4.84
CA GLY A 123 1.26 8.90 4.09
C GLY A 123 0.34 7.91 4.80
N THR A 124 0.89 6.81 5.31
CA THR A 124 0.16 5.82 6.11
C THR A 124 -0.50 6.47 7.32
N ARG A 125 0.24 7.31 8.06
CA ARG A 125 -0.25 8.03 9.24
C ARG A 125 -1.34 9.03 8.90
N TYR A 126 -1.12 9.89 7.88
CA TYR A 126 -2.05 10.97 7.56
C TYR A 126 -3.37 10.44 6.97
N LEU A 127 -3.32 9.50 6.03
CA LEU A 127 -4.53 8.93 5.45
C LEU A 127 -5.33 8.13 6.49
N THR A 128 -4.65 7.34 7.33
CA THR A 128 -5.32 6.61 8.41
C THR A 128 -5.98 7.57 9.40
N ARG A 129 -5.27 8.62 9.82
CA ARG A 129 -5.82 9.65 10.72
C ARG A 129 -7.03 10.38 10.14
N GLY A 130 -7.02 10.62 8.82
CA GLY A 130 -8.10 11.31 8.12
C GLY A 130 -9.36 10.44 7.89
N LEU A 131 -9.20 9.13 7.72
CA LEU A 131 -10.29 8.22 7.36
C LEU A 131 -10.80 7.34 8.52
N ALA A 132 -9.95 6.98 9.48
CA ALA A 132 -10.32 6.11 10.59
C ALA A 132 -11.49 6.64 11.44
N PRO A 133 -11.64 7.95 11.72
CA PRO A 133 -12.81 8.45 12.46
C PRO A 133 -14.13 8.09 11.78
N ALA A 134 -14.23 8.20 10.45
CA ALA A 134 -15.42 7.82 9.70
C ALA A 134 -15.64 6.30 9.72
N MET A 135 -14.57 5.50 9.59
CA MET A 135 -14.62 4.03 9.69
C MET A 135 -15.11 3.57 11.06
N LEU A 136 -14.63 4.20 12.13
CA LEU A 136 -15.08 3.90 13.51
C LEU A 136 -16.54 4.29 13.73
N ALA A 137 -16.96 5.47 13.26
CA ALA A 137 -18.34 5.94 13.36
C ALA A 137 -19.34 5.02 12.61
N GLN A 138 -18.97 4.54 11.42
CA GLN A 138 -19.78 3.59 10.65
C GLN A 138 -19.67 2.13 11.18
N ARG A 139 -18.82 1.88 12.19
CA ARG A 139 -18.53 0.55 12.78
C ARG A 139 -18.06 -0.49 11.75
N TYR A 140 -17.31 -0.04 10.75
CA TYR A 140 -16.73 -0.88 9.70
C TYR A 140 -15.53 -0.20 9.05
N GLY A 141 -14.45 -0.93 8.88
CA GLY A 141 -13.27 -0.48 8.14
C GLY A 141 -12.28 -1.62 7.93
N ARG A 142 -11.54 -1.54 6.83
CA ARG A 142 -10.43 -2.44 6.50
C ARG A 142 -9.25 -1.57 6.10
N ILE A 143 -8.19 -1.59 6.88
CA ILE A 143 -6.95 -0.85 6.59
C ILE A 143 -5.86 -1.87 6.29
N VAL A 144 -5.22 -1.71 5.13
CA VAL A 144 -4.10 -2.56 4.71
C VAL A 144 -2.89 -1.68 4.39
N ASN A 145 -1.85 -1.85 5.15
CA ASN A 145 -0.58 -1.14 4.96
C ASN A 145 0.38 -2.00 4.14
N ILE A 146 1.19 -1.38 3.28
CA ILE A 146 2.22 -2.09 2.52
C ILE A 146 3.58 -1.83 3.16
N ALA A 147 4.13 -2.87 3.80
CA ALA A 147 5.51 -2.89 4.30
C ALA A 147 6.49 -3.43 3.23
N SER A 148 7.36 -4.33 3.60
CA SER A 148 8.30 -5.12 2.80
C SER A 148 8.79 -6.27 3.67
N VAL A 149 9.22 -7.38 3.10
CA VAL A 149 9.98 -8.41 3.84
C VAL A 149 11.25 -7.86 4.48
N ASP A 150 11.78 -6.75 3.96
CA ASP A 150 12.95 -6.06 4.49
C ASP A 150 12.71 -5.47 5.89
N PHE A 151 11.47 -5.44 6.40
CA PHE A 151 11.21 -5.03 7.78
C PHE A 151 11.95 -5.89 8.82
N ALA A 152 12.33 -7.10 8.44
CA ALA A 152 13.12 -8.01 9.27
C ALA A 152 14.63 -7.75 9.15
N GLY A 153 15.05 -6.83 8.29
CA GLY A 153 16.42 -6.45 8.00
C GLY A 153 16.93 -6.99 6.65
N GLU A 154 17.51 -6.12 5.86
CA GLU A 154 18.25 -6.47 4.63
C GLU A 154 19.52 -5.62 4.57
N TRP A 155 20.62 -6.24 4.13
CA TRP A 155 21.89 -5.53 4.02
C TRP A 155 21.81 -4.32 3.09
N GLY A 156 22.37 -3.21 3.52
CA GLY A 156 22.35 -1.95 2.75
C GLY A 156 21.01 -1.22 2.72
N HIS A 157 20.02 -1.65 3.50
CA HIS A 157 18.68 -1.07 3.61
C HIS A 157 18.34 -0.61 5.04
N ALA A 158 19.31 -0.14 5.82
CA ALA A 158 19.06 0.17 7.24
C ALA A 158 17.93 1.19 7.44
N ASP A 159 17.91 2.27 6.65
CA ASP A 159 16.85 3.29 6.67
C ASP A 159 15.50 2.72 6.23
N TYR A 160 15.48 1.97 5.13
CA TYR A 160 14.27 1.38 4.60
C TYR A 160 13.71 0.29 5.49
N SER A 161 14.56 -0.64 5.95
CA SER A 161 14.16 -1.71 6.87
C SER A 161 13.57 -1.16 8.16
N ALA A 162 14.24 -0.18 8.78
CA ALA A 162 13.73 0.48 9.98
C ALA A 162 12.39 1.17 9.74
N SER A 163 12.22 1.88 8.61
CA SER A 163 10.96 2.54 8.28
C SER A 163 9.82 1.54 8.01
N LYS A 164 10.12 0.40 7.38
CA LYS A 164 9.12 -0.68 7.14
C LYS A 164 8.79 -1.45 8.42
N ALA A 165 9.74 -1.61 9.34
CA ALA A 165 9.47 -2.12 10.69
C ALA A 165 8.55 -1.16 11.48
N ALA A 166 8.71 0.15 11.32
CA ALA A 166 7.81 1.13 11.90
C ALA A 166 6.37 1.00 11.36
N VAL A 167 6.18 0.74 10.05
CA VAL A 167 4.85 0.47 9.47
C VAL A 167 4.22 -0.79 10.08
N VAL A 168 5.01 -1.86 10.25
CA VAL A 168 4.54 -3.10 10.90
C VAL A 168 4.11 -2.85 12.34
N SER A 169 4.93 -2.14 13.12
CA SER A 169 4.60 -1.80 14.52
C SER A 169 3.34 -0.92 14.60
N LEU A 170 3.25 0.12 13.76
CA LEU A 170 2.06 0.99 13.68
C LEU A 170 0.80 0.19 13.34
N THR A 171 0.88 -0.76 12.41
CA THR A 171 -0.24 -1.64 12.05
C THR A 171 -0.80 -2.36 13.28
N LYS A 172 0.06 -2.92 14.11
CA LYS A 172 -0.34 -3.65 15.32
C LYS A 172 -0.99 -2.73 16.36
N VAL A 173 -0.44 -1.54 16.57
CA VAL A 173 -1.02 -0.54 17.50
C VAL A 173 -2.42 -0.13 17.03
N LEU A 174 -2.56 0.23 15.74
CA LEU A 174 -3.84 0.64 15.18
C LEU A 174 -4.88 -0.49 15.21
N ALA A 175 -4.46 -1.75 15.04
CA ALA A 175 -5.34 -2.90 15.19
C ALA A 175 -5.93 -3.02 16.60
N MET A 176 -5.13 -2.75 17.63
CA MET A 176 -5.59 -2.74 19.03
C MET A 176 -6.52 -1.55 19.32
N GLU A 177 -6.20 -0.35 18.80
CA GLU A 177 -6.95 0.86 19.08
C GLU A 177 -8.31 0.91 18.34
N PHE A 178 -8.40 0.31 17.14
CA PHE A 178 -9.59 0.40 16.29
C PHE A 178 -10.52 -0.81 16.40
N ALA A 179 -10.13 -1.84 17.16
CA ALA A 179 -10.99 -2.96 17.46
C ALA A 179 -12.24 -2.48 18.26
N PRO A 180 -13.40 -3.18 18.15
CA PRO A 180 -13.64 -4.37 17.34
C PRO A 180 -14.18 -4.06 15.92
N HIS A 181 -14.21 -2.80 15.48
CA HIS A 181 -14.96 -2.40 14.30
C HIS A 181 -14.12 -2.28 13.03
N VAL A 182 -12.83 -1.98 13.18
CA VAL A 182 -11.91 -1.79 12.06
C VAL A 182 -10.77 -2.78 12.19
N THR A 183 -10.50 -3.54 11.13
CA THR A 183 -9.29 -4.38 11.07
C THR A 183 -8.15 -3.60 10.43
N VAL A 184 -6.95 -3.76 10.95
CA VAL A 184 -5.74 -3.16 10.40
C VAL A 184 -4.70 -4.24 10.22
N ASN A 185 -4.29 -4.49 8.98
CA ASN A 185 -3.32 -5.52 8.62
C ASN A 185 -2.21 -4.95 7.73
N CYS A 186 -1.18 -5.72 7.55
CA CYS A 186 -0.03 -5.37 6.75
C CYS A 186 0.27 -6.46 5.72
N ILE A 187 0.65 -6.06 4.52
CA ILE A 187 1.25 -6.95 3.54
C ILE A 187 2.75 -6.63 3.51
N ALA A 188 3.58 -7.67 3.55
CA ALA A 188 5.03 -7.60 3.36
C ALA A 188 5.40 -8.24 2.01
N PRO A 189 5.48 -7.45 0.92
CA PRO A 189 5.92 -7.94 -0.37
C PRO A 189 7.39 -8.38 -0.35
N GLY A 190 7.72 -9.41 -1.13
CA GLY A 190 9.08 -9.66 -1.58
C GLY A 190 9.42 -8.77 -2.77
N ILE A 191 10.27 -9.28 -3.67
CA ILE A 191 10.63 -8.58 -4.89
C ILE A 191 9.50 -8.71 -5.90
N ILE A 192 8.88 -7.57 -6.21
CA ILE A 192 7.75 -7.47 -7.16
C ILE A 192 8.24 -6.85 -8.47
N ASN A 193 7.77 -7.37 -9.58
CA ASN A 193 8.03 -6.85 -10.93
C ASN A 193 7.41 -5.45 -11.09
N THR A 194 8.23 -4.44 -10.82
CA THR A 194 7.86 -3.02 -10.84
C THR A 194 9.02 -2.23 -11.43
N ARG A 195 8.82 -0.94 -11.66
CA ARG A 195 9.90 -0.06 -12.14
C ARG A 195 11.16 -0.09 -11.28
N ALA A 196 11.02 -0.41 -9.99
CA ALA A 196 12.16 -0.57 -9.11
C ALA A 196 12.98 -1.81 -9.49
N ALA A 197 12.33 -2.90 -9.89
CA ALA A 197 12.99 -4.10 -10.39
C ALA A 197 13.64 -3.84 -11.77
N ASP A 198 12.97 -3.10 -12.66
CA ASP A 198 13.50 -2.73 -13.98
C ASP A 198 14.79 -1.89 -13.90
N ALA A 199 14.96 -1.12 -12.81
CA ALA A 199 16.13 -0.27 -12.58
C ALA A 199 17.29 -1.02 -11.90
N MET A 200 17.12 -2.28 -11.50
CA MET A 200 18.14 -3.08 -10.84
C MET A 200 19.14 -3.68 -11.85
N ASP A 201 20.36 -3.93 -11.36
CA ASP A 201 21.32 -4.71 -12.10
C ASP A 201 20.78 -6.12 -12.41
N PRO A 202 20.89 -6.61 -13.68
CA PRO A 202 20.32 -7.90 -14.08
C PRO A 202 20.85 -9.10 -13.29
N GLN A 203 22.13 -9.07 -12.86
CA GLN A 203 22.71 -10.18 -12.08
C GLN A 203 22.10 -10.18 -10.68
N LYS A 204 21.99 -8.99 -10.07
CA LYS A 204 21.33 -8.83 -8.76
C LYS A 204 19.87 -9.26 -8.80
N LEU A 205 19.15 -8.89 -9.84
CA LEU A 205 17.76 -9.30 -10.03
C LEU A 205 17.63 -10.82 -10.17
N ALA A 206 18.57 -11.48 -10.88
CA ALA A 206 18.61 -12.92 -11.00
C ALA A 206 18.91 -13.62 -9.66
N GLU A 207 19.83 -13.06 -8.85
CA GLU A 207 20.10 -13.55 -7.49
C GLU A 207 18.85 -13.48 -6.62
N LEU A 208 18.19 -12.33 -6.60
CA LEU A 208 16.98 -12.10 -5.82
C LEU A 208 15.84 -13.03 -6.24
N ARG A 209 15.65 -13.24 -7.56
CA ARG A 209 14.70 -14.21 -8.09
C ARG A 209 15.03 -15.63 -7.60
N ASN A 210 16.31 -16.01 -7.57
CA ASN A 210 16.75 -17.33 -7.14
C ASN A 210 16.64 -17.54 -5.62
N ARG A 211 16.64 -16.48 -4.82
CA ARG A 211 16.33 -16.53 -3.37
C ARG A 211 14.88 -16.94 -3.11
N ASN A 212 13.94 -16.59 -4.00
CA ASN A 212 12.56 -17.00 -3.86
C ASN A 212 12.41 -18.53 -3.97
N LEU A 213 11.64 -19.13 -3.10
CA LEU A 213 11.30 -20.56 -3.23
C LEU A 213 10.54 -20.84 -4.53
N LEU A 214 9.66 -19.91 -4.95
CA LEU A 214 8.88 -20.02 -6.18
C LEU A 214 9.66 -19.66 -7.46
N LYS A 215 10.95 -19.28 -7.36
CA LYS A 215 11.87 -19.03 -8.48
C LYS A 215 11.37 -18.02 -9.53
N ARG A 216 10.51 -17.11 -9.13
CA ARG A 216 10.02 -15.99 -9.95
C ARG A 216 9.97 -14.70 -9.13
N LEU A 217 9.89 -13.56 -9.80
CA LEU A 217 9.46 -12.33 -9.16
C LEU A 217 7.96 -12.41 -8.86
N GLY A 218 7.52 -11.72 -7.84
CA GLY A 218 6.10 -11.48 -7.64
C GLY A 218 5.58 -10.51 -8.71
N GLU A 219 4.33 -10.66 -9.09
CA GLU A 219 3.67 -9.71 -9.97
C GLU A 219 2.76 -8.77 -9.15
N PRO A 220 2.48 -7.54 -9.62
CA PRO A 220 1.56 -6.63 -8.93
C PRO A 220 0.22 -7.27 -8.57
N ILE A 221 -0.26 -8.22 -9.38
CA ILE A 221 -1.50 -8.96 -9.11
C ILE A 221 -1.39 -9.89 -7.91
N ASP A 222 -0.20 -10.42 -7.57
CA ASP A 222 -0.01 -11.23 -6.37
C ASP A 222 -0.32 -10.41 -5.11
N ILE A 223 0.14 -9.14 -5.10
CA ILE A 223 -0.14 -8.19 -4.01
C ILE A 223 -1.60 -7.74 -4.02
N ALA A 224 -2.17 -7.50 -5.21
CA ALA A 224 -3.55 -7.07 -5.35
C ALA A 224 -4.55 -8.12 -4.82
N ASN A 225 -4.29 -9.41 -5.04
CA ASN A 225 -5.12 -10.50 -4.52
C ASN A 225 -5.06 -10.57 -2.98
N ALA A 226 -3.89 -10.40 -2.38
CA ALA A 226 -3.73 -10.34 -0.93
C ALA A 226 -4.43 -9.10 -0.33
N ALA A 227 -4.28 -7.93 -0.98
CA ALA A 227 -4.94 -6.69 -0.57
C ALA A 227 -6.47 -6.80 -0.67
N LEU A 228 -7.00 -7.43 -1.72
CA LEU A 228 -8.43 -7.72 -1.85
C LEU A 228 -8.93 -8.64 -0.73
N PHE A 229 -8.20 -9.71 -0.44
CA PHE A 229 -8.57 -10.63 0.65
C PHE A 229 -8.64 -9.89 2.00
N LEU A 230 -7.56 -9.20 2.40
CA LEU A 230 -7.50 -8.45 3.66
C LEU A 230 -8.48 -7.27 3.70
N GLY A 231 -8.83 -6.68 2.55
CA GLY A 231 -9.80 -5.60 2.40
C GLY A 231 -11.27 -6.08 2.37
N SER A 232 -11.52 -7.38 2.33
CA SER A 232 -12.86 -7.96 2.24
C SER A 232 -13.36 -8.52 3.59
N ASP A 233 -14.62 -8.96 3.61
CA ASP A 233 -15.22 -9.60 4.78
C ASP A 233 -14.70 -11.03 5.01
N GLU A 234 -14.01 -11.62 4.03
CA GLU A 234 -13.33 -12.92 4.20
C GLU A 234 -12.23 -12.86 5.26
N ALA A 235 -11.63 -11.69 5.48
CA ALA A 235 -10.61 -11.44 6.50
C ALA A 235 -11.17 -10.81 7.80
N SER A 236 -12.48 -10.96 8.07
CA SER A 236 -13.15 -10.31 9.20
C SER A 236 -12.62 -10.70 10.58
N PHE A 237 -11.92 -11.84 10.70
CA PHE A 237 -11.30 -12.29 11.93
C PHE A 237 -9.76 -12.19 11.92
N ILE A 238 -9.21 -11.37 10.99
CA ILE A 238 -7.77 -11.12 10.85
C ILE A 238 -7.51 -9.65 11.12
N THR A 239 -6.74 -9.34 12.18
CA THR A 239 -6.30 -7.98 12.51
C THR A 239 -4.95 -8.00 13.23
N GLY A 240 -4.11 -6.99 12.99
CA GLY A 240 -2.75 -6.91 13.53
C GLY A 240 -1.75 -7.83 12.83
N GLU A 241 -2.14 -8.48 11.72
CA GLU A 241 -1.35 -9.49 11.04
C GLU A 241 -0.41 -8.88 9.99
N VAL A 242 0.73 -9.54 9.78
CA VAL A 242 1.70 -9.23 8.71
C VAL A 242 1.74 -10.40 7.74
N MET A 243 1.06 -10.24 6.62
CA MET A 243 1.01 -11.27 5.58
C MET A 243 2.19 -11.13 4.62
N SER A 244 3.12 -12.08 4.65
CA SER A 244 4.21 -12.15 3.68
C SER A 244 3.69 -12.61 2.31
N VAL A 245 3.93 -11.80 1.27
CA VAL A 245 3.64 -12.13 -0.14
C VAL A 245 4.95 -12.03 -0.91
N SER A 246 5.84 -12.99 -0.69
CA SER A 246 7.25 -12.91 -1.03
C SER A 246 7.78 -14.05 -1.91
N GLY A 247 6.93 -15.02 -2.26
CA GLY A 247 7.40 -16.24 -2.92
C GLY A 247 8.32 -17.09 -2.03
N GLY A 248 8.27 -16.87 -0.70
CA GLY A 248 9.06 -17.63 0.28
C GLY A 248 10.48 -17.11 0.49
N ILE A 249 10.74 -15.80 0.26
CA ILE A 249 12.07 -15.19 0.57
C ILE A 249 12.39 -15.33 2.06
N TRP A 250 11.40 -15.10 2.92
CA TRP A 250 11.52 -15.23 4.37
C TRP A 250 10.38 -16.12 4.89
N PRO A 251 10.49 -17.45 4.73
CA PRO A 251 9.49 -18.34 5.30
C PRO A 251 9.52 -18.26 6.82
N GLY A 252 8.36 -18.08 7.45
CA GLY A 252 8.24 -18.01 8.91
C GLY A 252 8.39 -16.60 9.51
N LEU A 253 8.25 -15.53 8.69
CA LEU A 253 8.05 -14.18 9.21
C LEU A 253 6.79 -14.10 10.07
#